data_ec56c40d695dbb8e45b306d3d7ca795a
#
_entry.id   ec56c40d695dbb8e45b306d3d7ca795a
#
_cell.length_a   1.000
_cell.length_b   1.000
_cell.length_c   1.000
_cell.angle_alpha   90.00
_cell.angle_beta   90.00
_cell.angle_gamma   90.00
#
_symmetry.space_group_name_H-M   'P 1'
#
loop_
_entity.id
_entity.type
_entity.pdbx_description
1 polymer ?
#
loop_
_entity_poly.entity_id
_entity_poly.type
_entity_poly.pdbx_seq_one_letter_code
_entity_poly.pdbx_strand_id
1 'polypeptide(L)'
;MYINLNSFMPFFISLKENPKFHLMEEEVQELKSFYELIEETVSRNDNFRTEIVRRLMGAYLYKIGSILHRKQPEFLSENPKSLKREEVLFNQFINLLTEHHRKERRVDFYAEQLFLSPKHFSTVVKKVSGKTAGEWIDEYVILEAKALLKYSVMSIQEVAYFMNFPNPSFFGKYFKHHTGL
;
A
#
# COMPACT_ATOMS: atom_id res chain seq x y z
N MET A 1 -11.46 2.21 9.44
CA MET A 1 -10.62 3.28 8.84
C MET A 1 -9.34 2.61 8.38
N TYR A 2 -9.15 2.47 7.07
CA TYR A 2 -7.92 1.91 6.50
C TYR A 2 -6.83 2.98 6.57
N ILE A 3 -5.60 2.59 6.91
CA ILE A 3 -4.44 3.47 6.78
C ILE A 3 -4.33 3.80 5.29
N ASN A 4 -4.40 5.07 4.94
CA ASN A 4 -4.19 5.50 3.56
C ASN A 4 -2.69 5.42 3.24
N LEU A 5 -2.24 4.23 2.83
CA LEU A 5 -0.85 3.98 2.45
C LEU A 5 -0.39 4.87 1.28
N ASN A 6 -1.34 5.43 0.53
CA ASN A 6 -1.03 6.32 -0.60
C ASN A 6 -0.33 7.61 -0.16
N SER A 7 -0.65 8.09 1.05
CA SER A 7 0.04 9.25 1.64
C SER A 7 1.54 9.01 1.85
N PHE A 8 1.94 7.74 1.88
CA PHE A 8 3.34 7.33 2.11
C PHE A 8 4.05 6.86 0.83
N MET A 9 3.34 6.73 -0.30
CA MET A 9 3.95 6.25 -1.56
C MET A 9 5.10 7.14 -2.06
N PRO A 10 5.00 8.49 -2.05
CA PRO A 10 6.13 9.34 -2.41
C PRO A 10 7.35 9.06 -1.53
N PHE A 11 7.12 8.78 -0.26
CA PHE A 11 8.14 8.42 0.70
C PHE A 11 8.79 7.06 0.40
N PHE A 12 8.02 6.02 0.08
CA PHE A 12 8.58 4.70 -0.29
C PHE A 12 9.41 4.75 -1.57
N ILE A 13 9.01 5.58 -2.53
CA ILE A 13 9.78 5.80 -3.76
C ILE A 13 11.11 6.49 -3.42
N SER A 14 11.09 7.50 -2.56
CA SER A 14 12.29 8.21 -2.13
C SER A 14 13.24 7.34 -1.31
N LEU A 15 12.72 6.48 -0.45
CA LEU A 15 13.52 5.49 0.28
C LEU A 15 14.29 4.55 -0.64
N LYS A 16 13.75 4.25 -1.81
CA LYS A 16 14.42 3.41 -2.80
C LYS A 16 15.63 4.11 -3.42
N GLU A 17 15.55 5.42 -3.61
CA GLU A 17 16.65 6.23 -4.16
C GLU A 17 17.69 6.61 -3.09
N ASN A 18 17.23 6.89 -1.85
CA ASN A 18 18.08 7.28 -0.72
C ASN A 18 17.67 6.51 0.55
N PRO A 19 18.18 5.27 0.74
CA PRO A 19 17.74 4.41 1.84
C PRO A 19 18.28 4.80 3.22
N LYS A 20 19.02 5.91 3.34
CA LYS A 20 19.64 6.34 4.59
C LYS A 20 19.15 7.72 4.99
N PHE A 21 18.64 7.83 6.21
CA PHE A 21 18.29 9.10 6.84
C PHE A 21 19.03 9.24 8.15
N HIS A 22 19.58 10.43 8.39
CA HIS A 22 20.13 10.79 9.69
C HIS A 22 19.01 11.33 10.56
N LEU A 23 18.70 10.63 11.65
CA LEU A 23 17.75 11.09 12.66
C LEU A 23 18.49 11.83 13.76
N MET A 24 17.88 12.88 14.29
CA MET A 24 18.35 13.53 15.51
C MET A 24 17.98 12.64 16.71
N GLU A 25 18.69 12.82 17.83
CA GLU A 25 18.46 12.01 19.03
C GLU A 25 17.01 12.11 19.54
N GLU A 26 16.43 13.31 19.48
CA GLU A 26 15.01 13.54 19.83
C GLU A 26 14.05 12.76 18.92
N GLU A 27 14.32 12.71 17.61
CA GLU A 27 13.51 11.96 16.64
C GLU A 27 13.61 10.45 16.87
N VAL A 28 14.79 9.95 17.21
CA VAL A 28 14.99 8.56 17.60
C VAL A 28 14.19 8.23 18.84
N GLN A 29 14.22 9.13 19.85
CA GLN A 29 13.50 8.93 21.11
C GLN A 29 11.97 8.96 20.88
N GLU A 30 11.48 9.85 20.04
CA GLU A 30 10.07 9.87 19.65
C GLU A 30 9.64 8.55 19.00
N LEU A 31 10.40 8.04 18.03
CA LEU A 31 10.09 6.76 17.38
C LEU A 31 10.19 5.57 18.32
N LYS A 32 11.18 5.59 19.22
CA LYS A 32 11.37 4.56 20.23
C LYS A 32 10.17 4.46 21.17
N SER A 33 9.63 5.59 21.62
CA SER A 33 8.44 5.63 22.48
C SER A 33 7.21 5.00 21.82
N PHE A 34 7.01 5.22 20.52
CA PHE A 34 5.95 4.53 19.76
C PHE A 34 6.19 3.03 19.67
N TYR A 35 7.44 2.61 19.44
CA TYR A 35 7.79 1.19 19.37
C TYR A 35 7.51 0.49 20.70
N GLU A 36 7.97 1.07 21.82
CA GLU A 36 7.77 0.54 23.16
C GLU A 36 6.27 0.40 23.50
N LEU A 37 5.46 1.39 23.13
CA LEU A 37 4.00 1.33 23.32
C LEU A 37 3.34 0.23 22.48
N ILE A 38 3.82 0.01 21.24
CA ILE A 38 3.32 -1.07 20.40
C ILE A 38 3.73 -2.42 20.99
N GLU A 39 4.98 -2.58 21.42
CA GLU A 39 5.50 -3.80 22.02
C GLU A 39 4.75 -4.17 23.32
N GLU A 40 4.56 -3.20 24.19
CA GLU A 40 3.73 -3.35 25.40
C GLU A 40 2.29 -3.79 25.05
N THR A 41 1.68 -3.14 24.07
CA THR A 41 0.30 -3.46 23.64
C THR A 41 0.21 -4.87 23.07
N VAL A 42 1.21 -5.30 22.28
CA VAL A 42 1.25 -6.66 21.70
C VAL A 42 1.37 -7.73 22.78
N SER A 43 2.13 -7.45 23.85
CA SER A 43 2.34 -8.40 24.95
C SER A 43 1.11 -8.57 25.86
N ARG A 44 0.18 -7.61 25.89
CA ARG A 44 -1.04 -7.69 26.69
C ARG A 44 -2.06 -8.64 26.08
N ASN A 45 -2.72 -9.41 26.91
CA ASN A 45 -3.85 -10.25 26.49
C ASN A 45 -5.18 -9.48 26.69
N ASP A 46 -5.54 -8.65 25.72
CA ASP A 46 -6.67 -7.74 25.74
C ASP A 46 -7.50 -7.89 24.47
N ASN A 47 -8.81 -7.86 24.60
CA ASN A 47 -9.75 -8.00 23.49
C ASN A 47 -9.61 -6.88 22.44
N PHE A 48 -9.15 -5.71 22.84
CA PHE A 48 -8.93 -4.55 21.97
C PHE A 48 -7.52 -4.47 21.38
N ARG A 49 -6.61 -5.37 21.77
CA ARG A 49 -5.19 -5.38 21.39
C ARG A 49 -4.99 -5.17 19.88
N THR A 50 -5.67 -5.94 19.07
CA THR A 50 -5.50 -5.89 17.60
C THR A 50 -5.89 -4.54 17.03
N GLU A 51 -6.97 -3.93 17.53
CA GLU A 51 -7.42 -2.62 17.07
C GLU A 51 -6.50 -1.50 17.56
N ILE A 52 -6.04 -1.58 18.80
CA ILE A 52 -5.08 -0.61 19.38
C ILE A 52 -3.77 -0.66 18.59
N VAL A 53 -3.19 -1.85 18.39
CA VAL A 53 -1.95 -2.03 17.61
C VAL A 53 -2.11 -1.48 16.20
N ARG A 54 -3.22 -1.74 15.53
CA ARG A 54 -3.50 -1.22 14.19
C ARG A 54 -3.47 0.31 14.15
N ARG A 55 -4.06 0.97 15.14
CA ARG A 55 -4.10 2.44 15.22
C ARG A 55 -2.74 3.02 15.59
N LEU A 56 -2.02 2.38 16.51
CA LEU A 56 -0.66 2.77 16.88
C LEU A 56 0.30 2.65 15.70
N MET A 57 0.21 1.55 14.93
CA MET A 57 1.00 1.40 13.69
C MET A 57 0.69 2.51 12.68
N GLY A 58 -0.58 2.88 12.53
CA GLY A 58 -0.96 4.02 11.69
C GLY A 58 -0.34 5.32 12.16
N ALA A 59 -0.46 5.63 13.45
CA ALA A 59 0.14 6.83 14.05
C ALA A 59 1.67 6.82 13.92
N TYR A 60 2.31 5.67 14.12
CA TYR A 60 3.75 5.50 13.94
C TYR A 60 4.22 5.81 12.52
N LEU A 61 3.51 5.30 11.52
CA LEU A 61 3.80 5.61 10.11
C LEU A 61 3.63 7.10 9.81
N TYR A 62 2.57 7.74 10.31
CA TYR A 62 2.40 9.20 10.17
C TYR A 62 3.51 9.98 10.88
N LYS A 63 3.97 9.51 12.04
CA LYS A 63 5.11 10.13 12.74
C LYS A 63 6.40 10.04 11.92
N ILE A 64 6.71 8.87 11.36
CA ILE A 64 7.82 8.71 10.42
C ILE A 64 7.67 9.69 9.24
N GLY A 65 6.51 9.71 8.60
CA GLY A 65 6.23 10.63 7.50
C GLY A 65 6.44 12.11 7.88
N SER A 66 6.01 12.52 9.07
CA SER A 66 6.21 13.88 9.59
C SER A 66 7.69 14.22 9.79
N ILE A 67 8.47 13.31 10.35
CA ILE A 67 9.93 13.50 10.53
C ILE A 67 10.61 13.69 9.18
N LEU A 68 10.26 12.85 8.22
CA LEU A 68 10.86 12.89 6.89
C LEU A 68 10.46 14.12 6.09
N HIS A 69 9.21 14.56 6.22
CA HIS A 69 8.74 15.81 5.63
C HIS A 69 9.52 17.02 6.16
N ARG A 70 9.82 17.06 7.46
CA ARG A 70 10.65 18.14 8.03
C ARG A 70 12.07 18.18 7.47
N LYS A 71 12.63 16.98 7.16
CA LYS A 71 14.00 16.86 6.64
C LYS A 71 14.11 17.13 5.14
N GLN A 72 13.06 16.80 4.40
CA GLN A 72 12.98 16.99 2.96
C GLN A 72 11.55 17.42 2.58
N PRO A 73 11.21 18.72 2.76
CA PRO A 73 9.87 19.23 2.48
C PRO A 73 9.39 18.99 1.05
N GLU A 74 10.33 18.79 0.12
CA GLU A 74 10.03 18.57 -1.31
C GLU A 74 9.33 17.24 -1.58
N PHE A 75 9.48 16.22 -0.69
CA PHE A 75 8.93 14.88 -0.91
C PHE A 75 7.42 14.75 -0.67
N LEU A 76 6.87 15.56 0.23
CA LEU A 76 5.45 15.54 0.57
C LEU A 76 4.72 16.84 0.21
N SER A 77 5.38 17.74 -0.50
CA SER A 77 4.72 18.96 -0.96
C SER A 77 3.60 18.57 -1.92
N GLU A 78 2.38 19.01 -1.63
CA GLU A 78 1.23 18.90 -2.54
C GLU A 78 1.47 19.63 -3.87
N ASN A 79 2.63 20.27 -4.01
CA ASN A 79 3.00 21.04 -5.18
C ASN A 79 3.89 20.16 -6.10
N PRO A 80 3.35 19.61 -7.18
CA PRO A 80 4.01 18.60 -8.02
C PRO A 80 5.18 19.16 -8.86
N LYS A 81 5.69 20.35 -8.56
CA LYS A 81 6.78 20.96 -9.32
C LYS A 81 8.12 20.21 -9.23
N SER A 82 8.31 19.37 -8.20
CA SER A 82 9.52 18.56 -8.03
C SER A 82 9.37 17.10 -8.50
N LEU A 83 8.12 16.56 -8.54
CA LEU A 83 7.90 15.21 -9.03
C LEU A 83 7.96 15.15 -10.55
N LYS A 84 8.68 14.18 -11.08
CA LYS A 84 8.64 13.88 -12.51
C LYS A 84 7.20 13.48 -12.88
N ARG A 85 6.74 13.88 -14.06
CA ARG A 85 5.38 13.54 -14.56
C ARG A 85 5.03 12.06 -14.42
N GLU A 86 6.02 11.20 -14.55
CA GLU A 86 5.89 9.75 -14.43
C GLU A 86 5.57 9.31 -12.98
N GLU A 87 6.13 9.98 -11.98
CA GLU A 87 5.85 9.72 -10.56
C GLU A 87 4.44 10.16 -10.18
N VAL A 88 3.98 11.28 -10.72
CA VAL A 88 2.59 11.73 -10.55
C VAL A 88 1.61 10.71 -11.13
N LEU A 89 1.87 10.22 -12.34
CA LEU A 89 1.06 9.18 -12.97
C LEU A 89 1.06 7.87 -12.17
N PHE A 90 2.22 7.49 -11.64
CA PHE A 90 2.30 6.31 -10.79
C PHE A 90 1.49 6.47 -9.50
N ASN A 91 1.56 7.62 -8.84
CA ASN A 91 0.76 7.91 -7.64
C ASN A 91 -0.75 7.89 -7.95
N GLN A 92 -1.17 8.44 -9.07
CA GLN A 92 -2.56 8.36 -9.53
C GLN A 92 -3.00 6.91 -9.78
N PHE A 93 -2.13 6.08 -10.38
CA PHE A 93 -2.39 4.65 -10.53
C PHE A 93 -2.58 3.94 -9.18
N ILE A 94 -1.73 4.20 -8.19
CA ILE A 94 -1.85 3.59 -6.86
C ILE A 94 -3.16 4.01 -6.19
N ASN A 95 -3.60 5.26 -6.36
CA ASN A 95 -4.90 5.71 -5.85
C ASN A 95 -6.05 4.92 -6.49
N LEU A 96 -6.08 4.84 -7.83
CA LEU A 96 -7.08 4.05 -8.56
C LEU A 96 -7.04 2.57 -8.18
N LEU A 97 -5.85 2.01 -8.00
CA LEU A 97 -5.66 0.62 -7.59
C LEU A 97 -6.26 0.36 -6.20
N THR A 98 -6.05 1.26 -5.26
CA THR A 98 -6.63 1.17 -3.92
C THR A 98 -8.16 1.17 -3.95
N GLU A 99 -8.76 1.93 -4.85
CA GLU A 99 -10.22 2.05 -4.98
C GLU A 99 -10.84 0.88 -5.74
N HIS A 100 -10.16 0.37 -6.76
CA HIS A 100 -10.77 -0.50 -7.76
C HIS A 100 -10.25 -1.95 -7.78
N HIS A 101 -9.14 -2.30 -7.14
CA HIS A 101 -8.51 -3.65 -7.22
C HIS A 101 -9.44 -4.80 -6.88
N ARG A 102 -10.48 -4.58 -6.07
CA ARG A 102 -11.49 -5.60 -5.79
C ARG A 102 -12.34 -5.96 -6.99
N LYS A 103 -12.61 -4.98 -7.85
CA LYS A 103 -13.54 -5.11 -8.98
C LYS A 103 -12.82 -5.24 -10.30
N GLU A 104 -11.71 -4.53 -10.46
CA GLU A 104 -10.99 -4.38 -11.73
C GLU A 104 -9.57 -4.94 -11.63
N ARG A 105 -9.23 -5.84 -12.56
CA ARG A 105 -7.89 -6.47 -12.65
C ARG A 105 -7.21 -6.21 -13.98
N ARG A 106 -7.92 -5.61 -14.96
CA ARG A 106 -7.36 -5.35 -16.27
C ARG A 106 -6.52 -4.09 -16.27
N VAL A 107 -5.30 -4.21 -16.78
CA VAL A 107 -4.37 -3.09 -16.94
C VAL A 107 -4.99 -1.97 -17.77
N ASP A 108 -5.79 -2.34 -18.80
CA ASP A 108 -6.46 -1.39 -19.69
C ASP A 108 -7.39 -0.43 -18.94
N PHE A 109 -8.14 -0.94 -17.96
CA PHE A 109 -9.02 -0.11 -17.13
C PHE A 109 -8.24 1.04 -16.47
N TYR A 110 -7.12 0.75 -15.84
CA TYR A 110 -6.29 1.76 -15.17
C TYR A 110 -5.65 2.74 -16.14
N ALA A 111 -5.22 2.24 -17.30
CA ALA A 111 -4.67 3.08 -18.35
C ALA A 111 -5.73 4.07 -18.89
N GLU A 112 -6.95 3.60 -19.15
CA GLU A 112 -8.08 4.43 -19.59
C GLU A 112 -8.44 5.52 -18.57
N GLN A 113 -8.48 5.19 -17.27
CA GLN A 113 -8.74 6.17 -16.21
C GLN A 113 -7.68 7.28 -16.14
N LEU A 114 -6.46 6.99 -16.58
CA LEU A 114 -5.35 7.96 -16.64
C LEU A 114 -5.19 8.61 -18.01
N PHE A 115 -6.10 8.35 -18.95
CA PHE A 115 -6.05 8.86 -20.33
C PHE A 115 -4.76 8.47 -21.06
N LEU A 116 -4.24 7.26 -20.80
CA LEU A 116 -3.02 6.72 -21.40
C LEU A 116 -3.32 5.47 -22.24
N SER A 117 -2.47 5.23 -23.24
CA SER A 117 -2.47 3.91 -23.88
C SER A 117 -1.91 2.86 -22.91
N PRO A 118 -2.40 1.60 -22.92
CA PRO A 118 -1.92 0.53 -22.05
C PRO A 118 -0.41 0.31 -22.14
N LYS A 119 0.17 0.47 -23.33
CA LYS A 119 1.62 0.34 -23.56
C LYS A 119 2.39 1.44 -22.83
N HIS A 120 1.96 2.70 -22.99
CA HIS A 120 2.63 3.83 -22.33
C HIS A 120 2.48 3.75 -20.81
N PHE A 121 1.28 3.46 -20.33
CA PHE A 121 1.00 3.25 -18.91
C PHE A 121 1.91 2.17 -18.29
N SER A 122 1.97 0.97 -18.90
CA SER A 122 2.82 -0.12 -18.43
C SER A 122 4.32 0.25 -18.42
N THR A 123 4.76 1.04 -19.39
CA THR A 123 6.13 1.54 -19.43
C THR A 123 6.44 2.49 -18.29
N VAL A 124 5.53 3.45 -18.00
CA VAL A 124 5.67 4.40 -16.90
C VAL A 124 5.70 3.68 -15.56
N VAL A 125 4.72 2.79 -15.30
CA VAL A 125 4.65 2.04 -14.04
C VAL A 125 5.93 1.25 -13.81
N LYS A 126 6.39 0.50 -14.81
CA LYS A 126 7.62 -0.31 -14.70
C LYS A 126 8.88 0.55 -14.50
N LYS A 127 8.95 1.70 -15.17
CA LYS A 127 10.11 2.61 -15.06
C LYS A 127 10.20 3.20 -13.63
N VAL A 128 9.08 3.62 -13.05
CA VAL A 128 9.05 4.25 -11.72
C VAL A 128 9.21 3.22 -10.61
N SER A 129 8.48 2.10 -10.69
CA SER A 129 8.39 1.15 -9.58
C SER A 129 9.29 -0.09 -9.70
N GLY A 130 9.80 -0.36 -10.90
CA GLY A 130 10.54 -1.58 -11.21
C GLY A 130 9.64 -2.80 -11.46
N LYS A 131 8.31 -2.71 -11.20
CA LYS A 131 7.31 -3.77 -11.40
C LYS A 131 6.32 -3.38 -12.49
N THR A 132 5.74 -4.36 -13.15
CA THR A 132 4.66 -4.13 -14.11
C THR A 132 3.36 -3.73 -13.41
N ALA A 133 2.45 -3.08 -14.15
CA ALA A 133 1.13 -2.74 -13.63
C ALA A 133 0.32 -3.99 -13.22
N GLY A 134 0.46 -5.09 -13.97
CA GLY A 134 -0.17 -6.37 -13.63
C GLY A 134 0.31 -6.91 -12.28
N GLU A 135 1.63 -6.93 -12.05
CA GLU A 135 2.21 -7.36 -10.77
C GLU A 135 1.69 -6.52 -9.58
N TRP A 136 1.54 -5.21 -9.76
CA TRP A 136 0.95 -4.35 -8.74
C TRP A 136 -0.51 -4.70 -8.46
N ILE A 137 -1.31 -4.91 -9.51
CA ILE A 137 -2.72 -5.30 -9.39
C ILE A 137 -2.82 -6.63 -8.64
N ASP A 138 -2.03 -7.63 -9.05
CA ASP A 138 -2.03 -8.95 -8.42
C ASP A 138 -1.62 -8.89 -6.95
N GLU A 139 -0.59 -8.11 -6.61
CA GLU A 139 -0.15 -7.92 -5.23
C GLU A 139 -1.26 -7.34 -4.34
N TYR A 140 -1.99 -6.31 -4.80
CA TYR A 140 -3.09 -5.72 -4.05
C TYR A 140 -4.25 -6.69 -3.84
N VAL A 141 -4.62 -7.41 -4.91
CA VAL A 141 -5.69 -8.42 -4.86
C VAL A 141 -5.31 -9.55 -3.89
N ILE A 142 -4.09 -10.05 -3.96
CA ILE A 142 -3.63 -11.14 -3.09
C ILE A 142 -3.48 -10.69 -1.65
N LEU A 143 -2.99 -9.48 -1.41
CA LEU A 143 -2.86 -8.93 -0.06
C LEU A 143 -4.23 -8.83 0.63
N GLU A 144 -5.24 -8.31 -0.07
CA GLU A 144 -6.57 -8.22 0.47
C GLU A 144 -7.23 -9.59 0.63
N ALA A 145 -7.08 -10.48 -0.35
CA ALA A 145 -7.59 -11.84 -0.24
C ALA A 145 -7.01 -12.57 0.99
N LYS A 146 -5.70 -12.47 1.24
CA LYS A 146 -5.07 -13.02 2.44
C LYS A 146 -5.63 -12.40 3.73
N ALA A 147 -5.84 -11.09 3.75
CA ALA A 147 -6.41 -10.41 4.91
C ALA A 147 -7.85 -10.86 5.18
N LEU A 148 -8.70 -10.97 4.16
CA LEU A 148 -10.07 -11.46 4.28
C LEU A 148 -10.12 -12.91 4.77
N LEU A 149 -9.34 -13.80 4.16
CA LEU A 149 -9.28 -15.21 4.56
C LEU A 149 -8.78 -15.42 6.00
N LYS A 150 -7.92 -14.53 6.48
CA LYS A 150 -7.33 -14.66 7.82
C LYS A 150 -8.12 -13.97 8.92
N TYR A 151 -8.72 -12.82 8.63
CA TYR A 151 -9.25 -11.92 9.66
C TYR A 151 -10.75 -11.64 9.56
N SER A 152 -11.44 -12.12 8.50
CA SER A 152 -12.89 -12.01 8.41
C SER A 152 -13.56 -13.33 8.77
N VAL A 153 -14.89 -13.27 8.97
CA VAL A 153 -15.74 -14.45 9.17
C VAL A 153 -16.28 -15.02 7.86
N MET A 154 -15.83 -14.48 6.73
CA MET A 154 -16.28 -14.87 5.40
C MET A 154 -15.76 -16.26 5.03
N SER A 155 -16.61 -17.07 4.44
CA SER A 155 -16.22 -18.31 3.76
C SER A 155 -15.38 -18.01 2.51
N ILE A 156 -14.62 -18.99 2.02
CA ILE A 156 -13.85 -18.86 0.77
C ILE A 156 -14.74 -18.43 -0.40
N GLN A 157 -15.97 -18.92 -0.46
CA GLN A 157 -16.94 -18.57 -1.48
C GLN A 157 -17.35 -17.09 -1.39
N GLU A 158 -17.62 -16.61 -0.19
CA GLU A 158 -17.97 -15.20 0.04
C GLU A 158 -16.79 -14.28 -0.28
N VAL A 159 -15.55 -14.65 0.10
CA VAL A 159 -14.36 -13.91 -0.28
C VAL A 159 -14.21 -13.84 -1.81
N ALA A 160 -14.41 -14.96 -2.52
CA ALA A 160 -14.33 -14.99 -3.98
C ALA A 160 -15.32 -13.99 -4.62
N TYR A 161 -16.58 -13.99 -4.19
CA TYR A 161 -17.59 -13.07 -4.72
C TYR A 161 -17.35 -11.63 -4.28
N PHE A 162 -16.95 -11.41 -3.03
CA PHE A 162 -16.59 -10.07 -2.53
C PHE A 162 -15.45 -9.45 -3.34
N MET A 163 -14.47 -10.27 -3.71
CA MET A 163 -13.35 -9.89 -4.56
C MET A 163 -13.69 -9.91 -6.07
N ASN A 164 -14.98 -10.00 -6.43
CA ASN A 164 -15.46 -9.98 -7.81
C ASN A 164 -14.84 -11.07 -8.71
N PHE A 165 -14.63 -12.28 -8.19
CA PHE A 165 -14.31 -13.43 -9.02
C PHE A 165 -15.57 -14.09 -9.55
N PRO A 166 -15.57 -14.64 -10.78
CA PRO A 166 -16.72 -15.29 -11.39
C PRO A 166 -17.26 -16.46 -10.55
N ASN A 167 -16.37 -17.19 -9.90
CA ASN A 167 -16.69 -18.27 -8.99
C ASN A 167 -15.47 -18.64 -8.10
N PRO A 168 -15.68 -19.44 -7.03
CA PRO A 168 -14.60 -19.86 -6.13
C PRO A 168 -13.46 -20.63 -6.80
N SER A 169 -13.73 -21.38 -7.87
CA SER A 169 -12.69 -22.14 -8.58
C SER A 169 -11.70 -21.22 -9.30
N PHE A 170 -12.18 -20.14 -9.91
CA PHE A 170 -11.30 -19.14 -10.50
C PHE A 170 -10.48 -18.40 -9.42
N PHE A 171 -11.11 -18.04 -8.30
CA PHE A 171 -10.41 -17.47 -7.17
C PHE A 171 -9.31 -18.39 -6.65
N GLY A 172 -9.62 -19.67 -6.43
CA GLY A 172 -8.66 -20.65 -5.94
C GLY A 172 -7.46 -20.83 -6.87
N LYS A 173 -7.70 -20.93 -8.18
CA LYS A 173 -6.62 -21.02 -9.19
C LYS A 173 -5.73 -19.75 -9.17
N TYR A 174 -6.35 -18.59 -9.16
CA TYR A 174 -5.64 -17.30 -9.11
C TYR A 174 -4.82 -17.18 -7.82
N PHE A 175 -5.45 -17.46 -6.67
CA PHE A 175 -4.80 -17.37 -5.37
C PHE A 175 -3.61 -18.33 -5.25
N LYS A 176 -3.81 -19.60 -5.68
CA LYS A 176 -2.75 -20.61 -5.70
C LYS A 176 -1.58 -20.20 -6.61
N HIS A 177 -1.88 -19.69 -7.80
CA HIS A 177 -0.85 -19.24 -8.76
C HIS A 177 0.07 -18.17 -8.17
N HIS A 178 -0.51 -17.19 -7.46
CA HIS A 178 0.26 -16.06 -6.92
C HIS A 178 0.83 -16.30 -5.51
N THR A 179 0.39 -17.33 -4.79
CA THR A 179 0.86 -17.63 -3.43
C THR A 179 1.73 -18.86 -3.34
N GLY A 180 1.66 -19.76 -4.32
CA GLY A 180 2.36 -21.04 -4.32
C GLY A 180 1.71 -22.11 -3.43
N LEU A 181 0.49 -21.88 -2.91
CA LEU A 181 -0.25 -22.79 -2.01
C LEU A 181 -1.05 -23.82 -2.79
#